data_4c3686be23899f38b5ed56bb22fc645b
#
_entry.id   4c3686be23899f38b5ed56bb22fc645b
#
_cell.length_a   1.000
_cell.length_b   1.000
_cell.length_c   1.000
_cell.angle_alpha   90.00
_cell.angle_beta   90.00
_cell.angle_gamma   90.00
#
_symmetry.space_group_name_H-M   'P 1'
#
loop_
_entity.id
_entity.type
_entity.pdbx_description
1 polymer ?
#
loop_
_entity_poly.entity_id
_entity_poly.type
_entity_poly.pdbx_seq_one_letter_code
_entity_poly.pdbx_strand_id
1 'polypeptide(L)'
;MIHVARGSEEVGRVAQELRRGDRPVGRVVELFAGVGGFRLGLEAAGWEVIWANQWEPSTRRQHAFECYISHFGSGVHVNEDIDKVLDEIDAGRREPIPDHDLLVGGYPCQDYSVARTLSQAAGIEGKKGVLWWSIYRILEDKRPRLVFLENVDRLLKSPASQRGRDFAIMLACLSDLGYLVEWRVVNAADYGFPQRRRRVFIVAHHLAGADPGWAGPVPWLYEEGVLARALPVRPADDGVVVRLDGTDVPDLVLKGHPARLTQEFGRGAAGTPFLTGGVMWERRVWTRPVEPAYEGPRRVLGDVLVPTEEVPDRFFIPPEQLPTWEYLKGAKREPRRAKNGHVYFYTEGAIPFPDPLDQPSRTILTGEGGATPSRFKHVVRCEDGRYRRLTPVELERLNGFPDGWTDTGMYDGRRAFMMGNALVVGLVERVGHVLREAMDASRSAALAVWMARA
;
A
#
# COMPACT_ATOMS: atom_id res chain seq x y z
N MET A 1 39.22 -30.04 6.55
CA MET A 1 39.18 -28.79 5.75
C MET A 1 37.76 -28.17 5.59
N ILE A 2 36.69 -28.86 5.92
CA ILE A 2 35.29 -28.34 5.78
C ILE A 2 34.84 -27.46 6.97
N HIS A 3 35.49 -27.58 8.13
CA HIS A 3 35.12 -26.77 9.32
C HIS A 3 35.72 -25.34 9.33
N VAL A 4 36.78 -25.08 8.60
CA VAL A 4 37.43 -23.75 8.56
C VAL A 4 36.74 -22.81 7.57
N ALA A 5 36.13 -23.34 6.50
CA ALA A 5 35.40 -22.51 5.52
C ALA A 5 34.08 -21.93 6.08
N ARG A 6 33.37 -22.69 6.88
CA ARG A 6 32.13 -22.20 7.54
C ARG A 6 32.37 -21.06 8.54
N GLY A 7 33.49 -21.09 9.24
CA GLY A 7 33.87 -20.03 10.18
C GLY A 7 34.21 -18.70 9.52
N SER A 8 34.79 -18.71 8.32
CA SER A 8 35.16 -17.48 7.59
C SER A 8 33.95 -16.79 6.95
N GLU A 9 32.96 -17.56 6.48
CA GLU A 9 31.70 -17.01 5.95
C GLU A 9 30.84 -16.43 7.07
N GLU A 10 30.82 -17.09 8.24
CA GLU A 10 30.08 -16.61 9.42
C GLU A 10 30.73 -15.35 10.02
N VAL A 11 32.06 -15.27 10.09
CA VAL A 11 32.80 -14.08 10.50
C VAL A 11 32.61 -12.95 9.48
N GLY A 12 32.59 -13.23 8.19
CA GLY A 12 32.31 -12.25 7.13
C GLY A 12 30.89 -11.70 7.25
N ARG A 13 29.91 -12.55 7.55
CA ARG A 13 28.50 -12.17 7.76
C ARG A 13 28.33 -11.31 9.02
N VAL A 14 28.94 -11.69 10.13
CA VAL A 14 28.93 -10.92 11.39
C VAL A 14 29.66 -9.58 11.22
N ALA A 15 30.77 -9.53 10.50
CA ALA A 15 31.46 -8.27 10.18
C ALA A 15 30.62 -7.37 9.26
N GLN A 16 29.82 -7.93 8.37
CA GLN A 16 28.89 -7.18 7.52
C GLN A 16 27.69 -6.67 8.33
N GLU A 17 27.18 -7.46 9.28
CA GLU A 17 26.14 -7.05 10.23
C GLU A 17 26.64 -5.97 11.21
N LEU A 18 27.88 -6.07 11.68
CA LEU A 18 28.52 -5.04 12.53
C LEU A 18 28.77 -3.73 11.77
N ARG A 19 29.18 -3.80 10.49
CA ARG A 19 29.27 -2.60 9.65
C ARG A 19 27.92 -1.96 9.38
N ARG A 20 26.83 -2.75 9.36
CA ARG A 20 25.44 -2.24 9.36
C ARG A 20 25.10 -1.59 10.71
N GLY A 21 25.70 -2.02 11.82
CA GLY A 21 25.50 -1.48 13.16
C GLY A 21 26.00 -0.04 13.37
N ASP A 22 26.99 0.40 12.63
CA ASP A 22 27.54 1.78 12.69
C ASP A 22 26.76 2.80 11.84
N ARG A 23 25.78 2.35 11.03
CA ARG A 23 24.95 3.23 10.23
C ARG A 23 23.77 3.77 11.05
N PRO A 24 23.31 5.02 10.81
CA PRO A 24 22.08 5.53 11.39
C PRO A 24 20.93 4.56 11.08
N VAL A 25 20.24 4.10 12.11
CA VAL A 25 19.12 3.15 11.95
C VAL A 25 17.88 3.89 11.49
N GLY A 26 17.08 3.24 10.63
CA GLY A 26 15.83 3.78 10.15
C GLY A 26 15.93 4.47 8.80
N ARG A 27 16.87 4.04 7.94
CA ARG A 27 17.02 4.54 6.56
C ARG A 27 16.00 3.89 5.64
N VAL A 28 15.28 4.72 4.90
CA VAL A 28 14.18 4.31 4.02
C VAL A 28 14.49 4.63 2.56
N VAL A 29 14.17 3.70 1.67
CA VAL A 29 14.02 3.95 0.24
C VAL A 29 12.54 3.92 -0.11
N GLU A 30 12.04 5.00 -0.73
CA GLU A 30 10.64 5.16 -1.10
C GLU A 30 10.47 5.07 -2.62
N LEU A 31 9.64 4.14 -3.09
CA LEU A 31 9.30 3.96 -4.49
C LEU A 31 7.87 4.47 -4.77
N PHE A 32 7.69 5.05 -5.96
CA PHE A 32 6.37 5.57 -6.37
C PHE A 32 5.81 6.57 -5.36
N ALA A 33 6.68 7.46 -4.88
CA ALA A 33 6.47 8.31 -3.71
C ALA A 33 5.22 9.22 -3.77
N GLY A 34 4.65 9.44 -4.97
CA GLY A 34 3.51 10.33 -5.15
C GLY A 34 3.81 11.73 -4.64
N VAL A 35 2.96 12.22 -3.75
CA VAL A 35 3.15 13.51 -3.07
C VAL A 35 3.77 13.36 -1.67
N GLY A 36 4.38 12.20 -1.36
CA GLY A 36 5.15 11.99 -0.13
C GLY A 36 4.36 11.47 1.07
N GLY A 37 3.26 10.75 0.84
CA GLY A 37 2.43 10.25 1.95
C GLY A 37 3.11 9.20 2.82
N PHE A 38 3.92 8.29 2.25
CA PHE A 38 4.74 7.36 3.04
C PHE A 38 5.79 8.12 3.85
N ARG A 39 6.52 9.02 3.20
CA ARG A 39 7.57 9.80 3.86
C ARG A 39 7.02 10.59 5.05
N LEU A 40 5.92 11.31 4.86
CA LEU A 40 5.30 12.11 5.91
C LEU A 40 4.95 11.25 7.16
N GLY A 41 4.33 10.07 6.95
CA GLY A 41 4.00 9.17 8.06
C GLY A 41 5.21 8.49 8.68
N LEU A 42 6.21 8.12 7.90
CA LEU A 42 7.41 7.46 8.40
C LEU A 42 8.35 8.43 9.14
N GLU A 43 8.51 9.66 8.65
CA GLU A 43 9.30 10.69 9.36
C GLU A 43 8.67 11.03 10.71
N ALA A 44 7.32 11.08 10.81
CA ALA A 44 6.62 11.22 12.09
C ALA A 44 6.88 10.03 13.04
N ALA A 45 7.16 8.84 12.52
CA ALA A 45 7.55 7.64 13.28
C ALA A 45 9.07 7.51 13.50
N GLY A 46 9.88 8.54 13.17
CA GLY A 46 11.31 8.59 13.41
C GLY A 46 12.19 7.87 12.39
N TRP A 47 11.67 7.62 11.17
CA TRP A 47 12.44 7.10 10.04
C TRP A 47 13.03 8.23 9.20
N GLU A 48 14.09 7.93 8.43
CA GLU A 48 14.73 8.87 7.52
C GLU A 48 14.63 8.37 6.07
N VAL A 49 13.91 9.09 5.20
CA VAL A 49 13.86 8.77 3.77
C VAL A 49 15.09 9.35 3.07
N ILE A 50 16.02 8.47 2.72
CA ILE A 50 17.32 8.82 2.15
C ILE A 50 17.33 8.85 0.63
N TRP A 51 16.37 8.21 -0.02
CA TRP A 51 16.21 8.16 -1.46
C TRP A 51 14.75 7.91 -1.83
N ALA A 52 14.26 8.57 -2.87
CA ALA A 52 12.91 8.35 -3.38
C ALA A 52 12.87 8.40 -4.90
N ASN A 53 11.93 7.63 -5.48
CA ASN A 53 11.61 7.66 -6.90
C ASN A 53 10.13 8.01 -7.10
N GLN A 54 9.88 8.95 -8.02
CA GLN A 54 8.55 9.28 -8.49
C GLN A 54 8.58 9.61 -9.97
N TRP A 55 7.69 8.98 -10.74
CA TRP A 55 7.54 9.21 -12.17
C TRP A 55 6.07 9.13 -12.61
N GLU A 56 5.64 10.08 -13.45
CA GLU A 56 4.30 10.13 -14.03
C GLU A 56 4.39 9.96 -15.57
N PRO A 57 4.30 8.73 -16.11
CA PRO A 57 4.60 8.43 -17.52
C PRO A 57 3.68 9.12 -18.52
N SER A 58 2.44 9.45 -18.13
CA SER A 58 1.42 10.03 -19.01
C SER A 58 1.36 11.56 -19.01
N THR A 59 2.22 12.23 -18.25
CA THR A 59 2.20 13.70 -18.13
C THR A 59 3.55 14.32 -18.46
N ARG A 60 3.54 15.50 -19.13
CA ARG A 60 4.78 16.26 -19.36
C ARG A 60 5.28 16.90 -18.09
N ARG A 61 4.38 17.45 -17.28
CA ARG A 61 4.70 18.08 -16.00
C ARG A 61 4.56 17.05 -14.88
N GLN A 62 5.62 16.89 -14.10
CA GLN A 62 5.75 15.91 -13.05
C GLN A 62 5.24 16.46 -11.71
N HIS A 63 3.94 16.74 -11.65
CA HIS A 63 3.31 17.43 -10.53
C HIS A 63 3.51 16.73 -9.17
N ALA A 64 3.47 15.40 -9.13
CA ALA A 64 3.70 14.66 -7.90
C ALA A 64 5.14 14.86 -7.42
N PHE A 65 6.12 14.73 -8.31
CA PHE A 65 7.51 14.93 -7.96
C PHE A 65 7.81 16.39 -7.59
N GLU A 66 7.26 17.37 -8.34
CA GLU A 66 7.38 18.79 -8.00
C GLU A 66 6.83 19.09 -6.60
N CYS A 67 5.68 18.52 -6.24
CA CYS A 67 5.12 18.61 -4.90
C CYS A 67 6.04 17.96 -3.86
N TYR A 68 6.55 16.75 -4.15
CA TYR A 68 7.45 16.04 -3.25
C TYR A 68 8.70 16.88 -2.92
N ILE A 69 9.41 17.38 -3.92
CA ILE A 69 10.64 18.13 -3.71
C ILE A 69 10.41 19.53 -3.11
N SER A 70 9.21 20.11 -3.26
CA SER A 70 8.88 21.38 -2.61
C SER A 70 8.82 21.26 -1.08
N HIS A 71 8.49 20.08 -0.56
CA HIS A 71 8.43 19.82 0.89
C HIS A 71 9.71 19.21 1.45
N PHE A 72 10.39 18.37 0.67
CA PHE A 72 11.50 17.56 1.14
C PHE A 72 12.86 17.93 0.52
N GLY A 73 12.88 18.90 -0.35
CA GLY A 73 14.07 19.28 -1.11
C GLY A 73 14.35 18.36 -2.29
N SER A 74 15.22 18.80 -3.19
CA SER A 74 15.57 18.03 -4.40
C SER A 74 16.49 16.83 -4.09
N GLY A 75 17.36 16.90 -3.09
CA GLY A 75 18.22 15.84 -2.60
C GLY A 75 18.75 14.88 -3.67
N VAL A 76 18.77 13.58 -3.33
CA VAL A 76 19.13 12.47 -4.23
C VAL A 76 17.89 11.78 -4.83
N HIS A 77 16.75 12.48 -4.84
CA HIS A 77 15.49 11.94 -5.33
C HIS A 77 15.44 11.90 -6.86
N VAL A 78 14.79 10.88 -7.43
CA VAL A 78 14.83 10.59 -8.86
C VAL A 78 13.46 10.73 -9.51
N ASN A 79 13.37 11.54 -10.57
CA ASN A 79 12.17 11.71 -11.38
C ASN A 79 12.35 11.05 -12.76
N GLU A 80 12.45 9.73 -12.76
CA GLU A 80 12.59 8.92 -13.97
C GLU A 80 11.85 7.59 -13.80
N ASP A 81 11.58 6.92 -14.92
CA ASP A 81 11.08 5.55 -14.93
C ASP A 81 12.03 4.64 -14.15
N ILE A 82 11.54 3.93 -13.14
CA ILE A 82 12.35 3.10 -12.25
C ILE A 82 13.03 1.96 -12.99
N ASP A 83 12.41 1.37 -14.02
CA ASP A 83 13.05 0.32 -14.83
C ASP A 83 14.26 0.86 -15.55
N LYS A 84 14.17 2.09 -16.11
CA LYS A 84 15.30 2.76 -16.74
C LYS A 84 16.42 3.06 -15.74
N VAL A 85 16.07 3.53 -14.54
CA VAL A 85 17.05 3.78 -13.46
C VAL A 85 17.80 2.50 -13.12
N LEU A 86 17.11 1.38 -12.95
CA LEU A 86 17.73 0.09 -12.64
C LEU A 86 18.57 -0.45 -13.79
N ASP A 87 18.13 -0.29 -15.05
CA ASP A 87 18.90 -0.68 -16.23
C ASP A 87 20.22 0.14 -16.36
N GLU A 88 20.22 1.41 -15.97
CA GLU A 88 21.41 2.26 -15.93
C GLU A 88 22.38 1.87 -14.80
N ILE A 89 21.86 1.48 -13.63
CA ILE A 89 22.65 0.96 -12.51
C ILE A 89 23.31 -0.35 -12.90
N ASP A 90 22.57 -1.30 -13.47
CA ASP A 90 23.10 -2.60 -13.91
C ASP A 90 24.19 -2.45 -15.00
N ALA A 91 24.07 -1.42 -15.83
CA ALA A 91 25.08 -1.09 -16.84
C ALA A 91 26.26 -0.25 -16.31
N GLY A 92 26.33 0.03 -15.01
CA GLY A 92 27.38 0.83 -14.38
C GLY A 92 27.39 2.32 -14.78
N ARG A 93 26.28 2.83 -15.30
CA ARG A 93 26.15 4.24 -15.72
C ARG A 93 25.55 5.15 -14.67
N ARG A 94 25.07 4.58 -13.57
CA ARG A 94 24.45 5.30 -12.46
C ARG A 94 24.88 4.67 -11.14
N GLU A 95 25.01 5.51 -10.10
CA GLU A 95 25.23 5.05 -8.74
C GLU A 95 24.10 4.13 -8.28
N PRO A 96 24.41 3.05 -7.54
CA PRO A 96 23.42 2.14 -6.99
C PRO A 96 22.44 2.84 -6.04
N ILE A 97 21.22 2.31 -5.94
CA ILE A 97 20.29 2.69 -4.87
C ILE A 97 21.02 2.46 -3.54
N PRO A 98 20.98 3.42 -2.60
CA PRO A 98 21.70 3.29 -1.34
C PRO A 98 21.18 2.13 -0.49
N ASP A 99 22.07 1.51 0.29
CA ASP A 99 21.65 0.52 1.29
C ASP A 99 20.69 1.14 2.29
N HIS A 100 19.65 0.41 2.65
CA HIS A 100 18.56 0.89 3.51
C HIS A 100 18.02 -0.23 4.40
N ASP A 101 17.30 0.15 5.44
CA ASP A 101 16.69 -0.77 6.39
C ASP A 101 15.26 -1.13 6.00
N LEU A 102 14.53 -0.19 5.38
CA LEU A 102 13.13 -0.31 5.00
C LEU A 102 12.92 0.14 3.56
N LEU A 103 12.31 -0.72 2.73
CA LEU A 103 11.80 -0.38 1.41
C LEU A 103 10.29 -0.14 1.51
N VAL A 104 9.81 1.01 1.02
CA VAL A 104 8.38 1.30 0.98
C VAL A 104 7.91 1.69 -0.42
N GLY A 105 6.62 1.48 -0.71
CA GLY A 105 6.02 1.92 -1.96
C GLY A 105 4.54 1.62 -2.08
N GLY A 106 3.82 2.60 -2.64
CA GLY A 106 2.43 2.47 -3.06
C GLY A 106 2.36 2.38 -4.58
N TYR A 107 2.53 1.18 -5.15
CA TYR A 107 2.58 1.05 -6.60
C TYR A 107 1.18 0.96 -7.23
N PRO A 108 0.95 1.65 -8.38
CA PRO A 108 -0.36 1.72 -9.01
C PRO A 108 -0.82 0.36 -9.54
N CYS A 109 -2.15 0.16 -9.47
CA CYS A 109 -2.87 -1.02 -9.96
C CYS A 109 -3.13 -0.94 -11.48
N GLN A 110 -2.13 -0.67 -12.29
CA GLN A 110 -2.29 -0.65 -13.74
C GLN A 110 -1.73 -1.95 -14.34
N ASP A 111 -2.62 -2.70 -14.99
CA ASP A 111 -2.33 -3.92 -15.76
C ASP A 111 -1.50 -5.00 -15.03
N TYR A 112 -2.11 -5.61 -13.99
CA TYR A 112 -1.56 -6.79 -13.37
C TYR A 112 -1.46 -7.94 -14.35
N SER A 113 -0.30 -8.12 -14.93
CA SER A 113 0.12 -9.41 -15.43
C SER A 113 1.56 -9.69 -15.00
N VAL A 114 1.75 -9.80 -13.66
CA VAL A 114 2.99 -10.37 -13.09
C VAL A 114 3.34 -11.68 -13.83
N ALA A 115 2.32 -12.42 -14.23
CA ALA A 115 2.45 -13.65 -14.99
C ALA A 115 2.86 -13.48 -16.46
N ARG A 116 2.45 -12.40 -17.15
CA ARG A 116 2.87 -12.18 -18.55
C ARG A 116 4.39 -12.06 -18.64
N THR A 117 4.98 -11.37 -17.71
CA THR A 117 6.43 -11.12 -17.67
C THR A 117 7.20 -12.39 -17.38
N LEU A 118 6.69 -13.29 -16.53
CA LEU A 118 7.33 -14.60 -16.27
C LEU A 118 7.24 -15.57 -17.45
N SER A 119 6.12 -15.59 -18.20
CA SER A 119 5.95 -16.48 -19.34
C SER A 119 6.76 -16.02 -20.57
N GLN A 120 7.09 -14.72 -20.66
CA GLN A 120 7.93 -14.16 -21.71
C GLN A 120 9.42 -14.10 -21.33
N ALA A 121 9.75 -14.35 -20.07
CA ALA A 121 11.11 -14.30 -19.51
C ALA A 121 11.92 -15.56 -19.85
N ALA A 122 12.05 -15.87 -21.15
CA ALA A 122 13.19 -16.64 -21.63
C ALA A 122 14.49 -15.80 -21.64
N GLY A 123 14.47 -14.58 -21.03
CA GLY A 123 15.59 -13.66 -20.90
C GLY A 123 15.22 -12.40 -20.10
N ILE A 124 16.24 -11.67 -19.67
CA ILE A 124 16.17 -10.43 -18.86
C ILE A 124 15.30 -9.33 -19.52
N GLU A 125 15.10 -9.37 -20.84
CA GLU A 125 14.34 -8.36 -21.61
C GLU A 125 12.81 -8.45 -21.45
N GLY A 126 12.26 -9.57 -20.97
CA GLY A 126 10.81 -9.78 -20.85
C GLY A 126 10.14 -9.17 -19.60
N LYS A 127 10.88 -8.56 -18.67
CA LYS A 127 10.39 -8.10 -17.36
C LYS A 127 9.90 -6.64 -17.36
N LYS A 128 9.91 -5.92 -18.49
CA LYS A 128 9.54 -4.49 -18.55
C LYS A 128 8.01 -4.31 -18.47
N GLY A 129 7.57 -3.37 -17.61
CA GLY A 129 6.21 -2.84 -17.57
C GLY A 129 5.32 -3.29 -16.41
N VAL A 130 5.79 -4.10 -15.47
CA VAL A 130 5.07 -4.40 -14.21
C VAL A 130 5.93 -3.96 -13.03
N LEU A 131 5.51 -2.91 -12.34
CA LEU A 131 6.27 -2.25 -11.26
C LEU A 131 6.68 -3.20 -10.11
N TRP A 132 5.97 -4.31 -9.94
CA TRP A 132 6.39 -5.36 -9.01
C TRP A 132 7.80 -5.89 -9.31
N TRP A 133 8.18 -6.02 -10.59
CA TRP A 133 9.50 -6.55 -10.93
C TRP A 133 10.62 -5.56 -10.64
N SER A 134 10.34 -4.26 -10.72
CA SER A 134 11.30 -3.23 -10.27
C SER A 134 11.51 -3.30 -8.76
N ILE A 135 10.42 -3.50 -7.98
CA ILE A 135 10.51 -3.75 -6.53
C ILE A 135 11.34 -5.02 -6.29
N TYR A 136 11.04 -6.12 -6.99
CA TYR A 136 11.72 -7.39 -6.81
C TYR A 136 13.23 -7.28 -7.09
N ARG A 137 13.65 -6.60 -8.18
CA ARG A 137 15.08 -6.35 -8.50
C ARG A 137 15.80 -5.64 -7.34
N ILE A 138 15.17 -4.63 -6.75
CA ILE A 138 15.75 -3.90 -5.61
C ILE A 138 15.82 -4.80 -4.38
N LEU A 139 14.78 -5.60 -4.10
CA LEU A 139 14.79 -6.55 -3.00
C LEU A 139 15.84 -7.65 -3.18
N GLU A 140 16.07 -8.12 -4.39
CA GLU A 140 17.09 -9.13 -4.73
C GLU A 140 18.52 -8.61 -4.51
N ASP A 141 18.78 -7.34 -4.89
CA ASP A 141 20.07 -6.68 -4.70
C ASP A 141 20.32 -6.25 -3.25
N LYS A 142 19.36 -5.56 -2.63
CA LYS A 142 19.55 -4.86 -1.35
C LYS A 142 19.18 -5.68 -0.11
N ARG A 143 18.22 -6.59 -0.23
CA ARG A 143 17.73 -7.38 0.91
C ARG A 143 17.50 -6.53 2.18
N PRO A 144 16.70 -5.42 2.12
CA PRO A 144 16.41 -4.63 3.30
C PRO A 144 15.77 -5.50 4.38
N ARG A 145 15.99 -5.17 5.65
CA ARG A 145 15.40 -5.92 6.77
C ARG A 145 13.88 -5.90 6.74
N LEU A 146 13.31 -4.80 6.29
CA LEU A 146 11.87 -4.57 6.30
C LEU A 146 11.39 -4.08 4.93
N VAL A 147 10.18 -4.48 4.60
CA VAL A 147 9.45 -4.00 3.42
C VAL A 147 8.05 -3.59 3.87
N PHE A 148 7.56 -2.45 3.42
CA PHE A 148 6.18 -2.02 3.66
C PHE A 148 5.55 -1.50 2.37
N LEU A 149 4.63 -2.27 1.80
CA LEU A 149 3.95 -1.95 0.55
C LEU A 149 2.46 -1.70 0.77
N GLU A 150 1.91 -0.81 -0.05
CA GLU A 150 0.47 -0.53 -0.09
C GLU A 150 -0.07 -0.78 -1.49
N ASN A 151 -1.30 -1.32 -1.55
CA ASN A 151 -2.02 -1.45 -2.82
C ASN A 151 -3.54 -1.48 -2.59
N VAL A 152 -4.30 -1.46 -3.68
CA VAL A 152 -5.74 -1.71 -3.59
C VAL A 152 -6.01 -3.17 -3.19
N ASP A 153 -7.07 -3.42 -2.42
CA ASP A 153 -7.45 -4.77 -1.94
C ASP A 153 -7.78 -5.75 -3.08
N ARG A 154 -8.05 -5.23 -4.29
CA ARG A 154 -8.24 -6.04 -5.50
C ARG A 154 -6.99 -6.87 -5.83
N LEU A 155 -5.79 -6.49 -5.41
CA LEU A 155 -4.56 -7.26 -5.59
C LEU A 155 -4.73 -8.70 -5.14
N LEU A 156 -5.38 -8.93 -4.00
CA LEU A 156 -5.63 -10.28 -3.46
C LEU A 156 -6.51 -11.15 -4.37
N LYS A 157 -7.17 -10.55 -5.36
CA LYS A 157 -8.12 -11.20 -6.27
C LYS A 157 -7.67 -11.14 -7.74
N SER A 158 -6.49 -10.59 -8.02
CA SER A 158 -5.97 -10.40 -9.37
C SER A 158 -5.28 -11.67 -9.91
N PRO A 159 -5.42 -11.97 -11.20
CA PRO A 159 -6.37 -11.41 -12.16
C PRO A 159 -7.76 -12.08 -12.09
N ALA A 160 -8.73 -11.51 -12.81
CA ALA A 160 -10.09 -12.06 -12.81
C ALA A 160 -10.18 -13.50 -13.35
N SER A 161 -9.30 -13.88 -14.28
CA SER A 161 -9.22 -15.21 -14.89
C SER A 161 -8.54 -16.29 -14.03
N GLN A 162 -7.72 -15.89 -13.06
CA GLN A 162 -7.00 -16.78 -12.13
C GLN A 162 -6.89 -16.09 -10.76
N ARG A 163 -7.98 -16.13 -10.01
CA ARG A 163 -8.13 -15.37 -8.75
C ARG A 163 -7.00 -15.61 -7.76
N GLY A 164 -6.29 -14.53 -7.41
CA GLY A 164 -5.19 -14.52 -6.41
C GLY A 164 -3.81 -14.89 -6.97
N ARG A 165 -3.69 -15.23 -8.28
CA ARG A 165 -2.43 -15.64 -8.88
C ARG A 165 -1.30 -14.62 -8.70
N ASP A 166 -1.57 -13.35 -8.98
CA ASP A 166 -0.54 -12.32 -8.95
C ASP A 166 0.00 -12.11 -7.54
N PHE A 167 -0.88 -12.15 -6.53
CA PHE A 167 -0.46 -12.09 -5.14
C PHE A 167 0.31 -13.35 -4.70
N ALA A 168 -0.10 -14.54 -5.15
CA ALA A 168 0.64 -15.79 -4.89
C ALA A 168 2.07 -15.74 -5.44
N ILE A 169 2.26 -15.17 -6.63
CA ILE A 169 3.59 -14.98 -7.23
C ILE A 169 4.43 -14.00 -6.39
N MET A 170 3.85 -12.90 -5.94
CA MET A 170 4.53 -11.93 -5.07
C MET A 170 4.99 -12.59 -3.76
N LEU A 171 4.11 -13.32 -3.08
CA LEU A 171 4.45 -14.07 -1.86
C LEU A 171 5.56 -15.08 -2.12
N ALA A 172 5.47 -15.82 -3.22
CA ALA A 172 6.47 -16.79 -3.59
C ALA A 172 7.85 -16.15 -3.83
N CYS A 173 7.90 -15.03 -4.54
CA CYS A 173 9.13 -14.27 -4.76
C CYS A 173 9.73 -13.75 -3.45
N LEU A 174 8.90 -13.21 -2.56
CA LEU A 174 9.36 -12.74 -1.24
C LEU A 174 9.88 -13.90 -0.38
N SER A 175 9.21 -15.06 -0.41
CA SER A 175 9.68 -16.25 0.29
C SER A 175 11.04 -16.73 -0.22
N ASP A 176 11.26 -16.73 -1.53
CA ASP A 176 12.55 -17.13 -2.14
C ASP A 176 13.69 -16.18 -1.76
N LEU A 177 13.36 -14.94 -1.44
CA LEU A 177 14.31 -13.96 -0.92
C LEU A 177 14.50 -14.05 0.61
N GLY A 178 13.82 -14.98 1.31
CA GLY A 178 13.96 -15.20 2.75
C GLY A 178 13.11 -14.27 3.61
N TYR A 179 11.99 -13.77 3.09
CA TYR A 179 11.08 -12.92 3.85
C TYR A 179 9.93 -13.73 4.48
N LEU A 180 9.65 -13.47 5.75
CA LEU A 180 8.35 -13.69 6.37
C LEU A 180 7.44 -12.52 5.96
N VAL A 181 6.21 -12.81 5.52
CA VAL A 181 5.30 -11.78 4.98
C VAL A 181 3.97 -11.82 5.71
N GLU A 182 3.51 -10.66 6.13
CA GLU A 182 2.14 -10.46 6.63
C GLU A 182 1.37 -9.48 5.75
N TRP A 183 0.06 -9.68 5.62
CA TRP A 183 -0.78 -8.72 4.91
C TRP A 183 -2.11 -8.51 5.63
N ARG A 184 -2.70 -7.32 5.39
CA ARG A 184 -4.01 -6.98 5.92
C ARG A 184 -4.76 -6.04 5.00
N VAL A 185 -6.04 -6.33 4.80
CA VAL A 185 -6.96 -5.38 4.18
C VAL A 185 -7.44 -4.43 5.26
N VAL A 186 -7.11 -3.16 5.11
CA VAL A 186 -7.36 -2.08 6.06
C VAL A 186 -8.32 -1.08 5.42
N ASN A 187 -9.40 -0.74 6.11
CA ASN A 187 -10.22 0.41 5.81
C ASN A 187 -9.90 1.51 6.84
N ALA A 188 -9.43 2.65 6.40
CA ALA A 188 -8.94 3.72 7.27
C ALA A 188 -10.00 4.18 8.30
N ALA A 189 -11.28 4.23 7.92
CA ALA A 189 -12.36 4.61 8.82
C ALA A 189 -12.51 3.68 10.02
N ASP A 190 -12.16 2.40 9.88
CA ASP A 190 -12.24 1.42 10.96
C ASP A 190 -11.19 1.67 12.04
N TYR A 191 -10.17 2.46 11.73
CA TYR A 191 -9.09 2.87 12.62
C TYR A 191 -9.14 4.36 12.99
N GLY A 192 -10.32 4.98 12.88
CA GLY A 192 -10.59 6.33 13.37
C GLY A 192 -10.32 7.46 12.38
N PHE A 193 -9.95 7.17 11.14
CA PHE A 193 -9.72 8.19 10.11
C PHE A 193 -11.03 8.60 9.41
N PRO A 194 -11.14 9.85 8.92
CA PRO A 194 -12.40 10.39 8.41
C PRO A 194 -12.77 9.92 6.99
N GLN A 195 -12.12 8.86 6.49
CA GLN A 195 -12.35 8.34 5.14
C GLN A 195 -12.45 6.81 5.10
N ARG A 196 -13.46 6.27 4.45
CA ARG A 196 -13.59 4.86 4.13
C ARG A 196 -12.69 4.51 2.95
N ARG A 197 -11.37 4.40 3.19
CA ARG A 197 -10.36 4.06 2.19
C ARG A 197 -9.80 2.66 2.47
N ARG A 198 -10.19 1.72 1.61
CA ARG A 198 -9.81 0.32 1.74
C ARG A 198 -8.59 -0.01 0.92
N ARG A 199 -7.54 -0.56 1.57
CA ARG A 199 -6.26 -0.92 0.96
C ARG A 199 -5.74 -2.22 1.55
N VAL A 200 -4.88 -2.93 0.81
CA VAL A 200 -4.06 -3.99 1.38
C VAL A 200 -2.69 -3.43 1.76
N PHE A 201 -2.31 -3.64 3.00
CA PHE A 201 -0.96 -3.40 3.52
C PHE A 201 -0.22 -4.72 3.55
N ILE A 202 1.04 -4.71 3.11
CA ILE A 202 1.93 -5.87 3.05
C ILE A 202 3.20 -5.47 3.77
N VAL A 203 3.54 -6.19 4.84
CA VAL A 203 4.80 -6.01 5.58
C VAL A 203 5.61 -7.28 5.43
N ALA A 204 6.91 -7.15 5.16
CA ALA A 204 7.79 -8.30 5.06
C ALA A 204 9.05 -8.09 5.90
N HIS A 205 9.49 -9.16 6.55
CA HIS A 205 10.66 -9.21 7.45
C HIS A 205 11.70 -10.15 6.87
N HIS A 206 12.89 -9.64 6.56
CA HIS A 206 14.00 -10.47 6.11
C HIS A 206 14.69 -11.13 7.30
N LEU A 207 14.59 -12.44 7.41
CA LEU A 207 15.07 -13.20 8.55
C LEU A 207 16.52 -13.71 8.40
N ALA A 208 17.15 -13.47 7.27
CA ALA A 208 18.53 -13.92 6.96
C ALA A 208 18.76 -15.42 7.25
N GLY A 209 17.71 -16.25 7.07
CA GLY A 209 17.73 -17.68 7.36
C GLY A 209 17.57 -18.06 8.83
N ALA A 210 17.32 -17.08 9.72
CA ALA A 210 17.01 -17.35 11.12
C ALA A 210 15.54 -17.77 11.28
N ASP A 211 15.25 -18.51 12.35
CA ASP A 211 13.87 -18.74 12.79
C ASP A 211 13.24 -17.39 13.20
N PRO A 212 12.03 -17.07 12.76
CA PRO A 212 11.32 -15.87 13.20
C PRO A 212 11.11 -15.79 14.72
N GLY A 213 11.29 -16.89 15.43
CA GLY A 213 11.05 -16.96 16.88
C GLY A 213 9.59 -16.73 17.26
N TRP A 214 8.67 -16.96 16.32
CA TRP A 214 7.25 -16.71 16.53
C TRP A 214 6.56 -17.87 17.24
N ALA A 215 5.55 -17.57 18.06
CA ALA A 215 4.74 -18.57 18.72
C ALA A 215 3.77 -19.30 17.74
N GLY A 216 3.82 -18.96 16.46
CA GLY A 216 3.02 -19.53 15.40
C GLY A 216 2.26 -18.48 14.58
N PRO A 217 1.55 -18.91 13.51
CA PRO A 217 0.85 -17.97 12.60
C PRO A 217 -0.32 -17.24 13.26
N VAL A 218 -0.99 -17.87 14.23
CA VAL A 218 -2.17 -17.28 14.89
C VAL A 218 -1.77 -16.14 15.83
N PRO A 219 -0.84 -16.31 16.79
CA PRO A 219 -0.31 -15.20 17.58
C PRO A 219 0.26 -14.06 16.72
N TRP A 220 0.99 -14.40 15.65
CA TRP A 220 1.51 -13.38 14.73
C TRP A 220 0.41 -12.56 14.08
N LEU A 221 -0.67 -13.20 13.61
CA LEU A 221 -1.76 -12.54 12.92
C LEU A 221 -2.57 -11.59 13.83
N TYR A 222 -2.72 -11.94 15.11
CA TYR A 222 -3.62 -11.21 16.02
C TYR A 222 -2.90 -10.37 17.09
N GLU A 223 -1.64 -10.67 17.43
CA GLU A 223 -0.97 -10.08 18.59
C GLU A 223 0.45 -9.59 18.29
N GLU A 224 1.31 -10.44 17.70
CA GLU A 224 2.76 -10.22 17.63
C GLU A 224 3.19 -9.46 16.37
N GLY A 225 2.56 -9.71 15.23
CA GLY A 225 2.90 -9.12 13.95
C GLY A 225 2.80 -7.61 13.94
N VAL A 226 3.56 -6.96 13.06
CA VAL A 226 3.55 -5.50 12.93
C VAL A 226 2.16 -4.97 12.64
N LEU A 227 1.43 -5.64 11.71
CA LEU A 227 0.07 -5.22 11.38
C LEU A 227 -0.93 -5.50 12.50
N ALA A 228 -0.70 -6.53 13.34
CA ALA A 228 -1.53 -6.80 14.51
C ALA A 228 -1.38 -5.70 15.58
N ARG A 229 -0.15 -5.32 15.85
CA ARG A 229 0.17 -4.29 16.87
C ARG A 229 -0.20 -2.88 16.43
N ALA A 230 0.03 -2.53 15.17
CA ALA A 230 -0.27 -1.20 14.63
C ALA A 230 -1.76 -0.99 14.37
N LEU A 231 -2.45 -2.02 13.92
CA LEU A 231 -3.83 -2.01 13.44
C LEU A 231 -4.57 -3.22 14.01
N PRO A 232 -4.97 -3.20 15.30
CA PRO A 232 -5.49 -4.35 16.00
C PRO A 232 -6.75 -4.92 15.33
N VAL A 233 -6.86 -6.25 15.36
CA VAL A 233 -7.98 -7.01 14.82
C VAL A 233 -8.37 -8.15 15.75
N ARG A 234 -9.57 -8.68 15.50
CA ARG A 234 -10.06 -9.92 16.08
C ARG A 234 -10.51 -10.87 14.97
N PRO A 235 -10.67 -12.18 15.24
CA PRO A 235 -11.34 -13.08 14.33
C PRO A 235 -12.71 -12.52 13.90
N ALA A 236 -13.05 -12.63 12.61
CA ALA A 236 -14.39 -12.30 12.15
C ALA A 236 -15.37 -13.38 12.63
N ASP A 237 -16.54 -12.94 13.10
CA ASP A 237 -17.63 -13.83 13.52
C ASP A 237 -18.47 -14.21 12.28
N ASP A 238 -17.87 -14.94 11.36
CA ASP A 238 -18.49 -15.36 10.08
C ASP A 238 -18.98 -16.82 10.09
N GLY A 239 -18.99 -17.47 11.28
CA GLY A 239 -19.36 -18.88 11.44
C GLY A 239 -18.29 -19.85 10.89
N VAL A 240 -17.23 -19.37 10.31
CA VAL A 240 -16.04 -20.18 10.01
C VAL A 240 -15.33 -20.45 11.33
N VAL A 241 -15.33 -21.69 11.78
CA VAL A 241 -14.58 -22.12 12.96
C VAL A 241 -13.12 -21.84 12.68
N VAL A 242 -12.63 -20.67 13.13
CA VAL A 242 -11.21 -20.38 13.19
C VAL A 242 -10.64 -21.43 14.16
N ARG A 243 -9.94 -22.42 13.65
CA ARG A 243 -9.20 -23.35 14.51
C ARG A 243 -8.10 -22.56 15.18
N LEU A 244 -8.38 -22.08 16.39
CA LEU A 244 -7.40 -21.51 17.31
C LEU A 244 -6.63 -22.61 18.06
N ASP A 245 -6.80 -23.88 17.62
CA ASP A 245 -6.27 -25.07 18.27
C ASP A 245 -4.75 -25.26 18.10
N GLY A 246 -4.05 -24.24 17.62
CA GLY A 246 -2.58 -24.26 17.52
C GLY A 246 -2.04 -25.24 16.47
N THR A 247 -2.87 -25.75 15.57
CA THR A 247 -2.36 -26.59 14.48
C THR A 247 -1.66 -25.70 13.45
N ASP A 248 -0.34 -25.86 13.31
CA ASP A 248 0.53 -25.19 12.34
C ASP A 248 0.26 -25.62 10.88
N VAL A 249 -0.91 -26.20 10.62
CA VAL A 249 -1.27 -26.65 9.26
C VAL A 249 -1.57 -25.41 8.41
N PRO A 250 -0.81 -25.15 7.35
CA PRO A 250 -1.07 -24.02 6.45
C PRO A 250 -2.37 -24.24 5.66
N ASP A 251 -3.11 -23.14 5.41
CA ASP A 251 -4.29 -23.17 4.55
C ASP A 251 -3.89 -23.41 3.09
N LEU A 252 -2.67 -23.00 2.72
CA LEU A 252 -2.14 -23.12 1.37
C LEU A 252 -0.61 -23.25 1.41
N VAL A 253 -0.05 -24.07 0.50
CA VAL A 253 1.39 -24.14 0.24
C VAL A 253 1.67 -23.73 -1.20
N LEU A 254 2.48 -22.69 -1.40
CA LEU A 254 2.89 -22.17 -2.71
C LEU A 254 4.00 -23.06 -3.31
N LYS A 255 3.62 -24.13 -4.02
CA LYS A 255 4.54 -25.14 -4.55
C LYS A 255 5.19 -24.71 -5.87
N GLY A 256 6.46 -25.05 -6.03
CA GLY A 256 7.19 -24.90 -7.28
C GLY A 256 7.70 -23.48 -7.55
N HIS A 257 8.38 -23.31 -8.69
CA HIS A 257 8.93 -22.03 -9.13
C HIS A 257 7.80 -21.03 -9.47
N PRO A 258 7.96 -19.70 -9.26
CA PRO A 258 6.97 -18.69 -9.60
C PRO A 258 6.38 -18.78 -11.02
N ALA A 259 7.19 -19.22 -12.02
CA ALA A 259 6.72 -19.46 -13.37
C ALA A 259 5.64 -20.56 -13.45
N ARG A 260 5.72 -21.59 -12.61
CA ARG A 260 4.70 -22.66 -12.52
C ARG A 260 3.41 -22.14 -11.90
N LEU A 261 3.51 -21.31 -10.86
CA LEU A 261 2.35 -20.63 -10.26
C LEU A 261 1.57 -19.82 -11.29
N THR A 262 2.27 -19.20 -12.24
CA THR A 262 1.66 -18.47 -13.36
C THR A 262 0.69 -19.33 -14.17
N GLN A 263 1.02 -20.60 -14.37
CA GLN A 263 0.23 -21.52 -15.21
C GLN A 263 -0.88 -22.23 -14.44
N GLU A 264 -0.65 -22.57 -13.19
CA GLU A 264 -1.50 -23.51 -12.42
C GLU A 264 -2.37 -22.84 -11.36
N PHE A 265 -1.91 -21.72 -10.75
CA PHE A 265 -2.59 -21.13 -9.60
C PHE A 265 -3.95 -20.53 -9.97
N GLY A 266 -4.98 -20.86 -9.19
CA GLY A 266 -6.32 -20.27 -9.33
C GLY A 266 -7.08 -20.66 -10.60
N ARG A 267 -6.61 -21.65 -11.39
CA ARG A 267 -7.36 -22.15 -12.55
C ARG A 267 -8.66 -22.82 -12.11
N GLY A 268 -9.79 -22.36 -12.67
CA GLY A 268 -11.11 -22.87 -12.34
C GLY A 268 -11.62 -22.53 -10.93
N ALA A 269 -10.88 -21.77 -10.14
CA ALA A 269 -11.30 -21.34 -8.82
C ALA A 269 -12.38 -20.26 -8.90
N ALA A 270 -13.48 -20.41 -8.15
CA ALA A 270 -14.54 -19.42 -8.06
C ALA A 270 -14.10 -18.13 -7.32
N GLY A 271 -13.10 -18.26 -6.40
CA GLY A 271 -12.61 -17.17 -5.57
C GLY A 271 -11.10 -17.20 -5.36
N THR A 272 -10.58 -16.18 -4.68
CA THR A 272 -9.21 -16.15 -4.21
C THR A 272 -9.09 -16.92 -2.87
N PRO A 273 -8.00 -17.63 -2.62
CA PRO A 273 -7.77 -18.21 -1.29
C PRO A 273 -7.32 -17.17 -0.26
N PHE A 274 -6.89 -15.97 -0.69
CA PHE A 274 -6.37 -14.93 0.20
C PHE A 274 -7.50 -14.12 0.83
N LEU A 275 -7.61 -14.17 2.15
CA LEU A 275 -8.60 -13.46 2.96
C LEU A 275 -8.08 -12.10 3.44
N THR A 276 -8.84 -11.44 4.33
CA THR A 276 -8.56 -10.05 4.74
C THR A 276 -7.32 -9.89 5.61
N GLY A 277 -6.83 -10.95 6.24
CA GLY A 277 -5.56 -11.01 6.94
C GLY A 277 -4.82 -12.29 6.65
N GLY A 278 -3.50 -12.28 6.75
CA GLY A 278 -2.71 -13.49 6.60
C GLY A 278 -1.23 -13.29 6.84
N VAL A 279 -0.54 -14.41 6.91
CA VAL A 279 0.91 -14.51 7.06
C VAL A 279 1.45 -15.63 6.18
N MET A 280 2.65 -15.47 5.66
CA MET A 280 3.35 -16.48 4.88
C MET A 280 4.78 -16.61 5.39
N TRP A 281 5.20 -17.86 5.65
CA TRP A 281 6.57 -18.24 5.95
C TRP A 281 6.95 -19.53 5.20
N GLU A 282 8.11 -19.53 4.54
CA GLU A 282 8.61 -20.67 3.77
C GLU A 282 7.57 -21.24 2.79
N ARG A 283 6.92 -20.38 2.03
CA ARG A 283 5.87 -20.75 1.08
C ARG A 283 4.59 -21.32 1.72
N ARG A 284 4.52 -21.44 3.04
CA ARG A 284 3.32 -21.82 3.79
C ARG A 284 2.51 -20.57 4.10
N VAL A 285 1.23 -20.63 3.82
CA VAL A 285 0.32 -19.48 3.92
C VAL A 285 -0.79 -19.82 4.93
N TRP A 286 -1.02 -18.92 5.86
CA TRP A 286 -2.16 -18.92 6.78
C TRP A 286 -2.95 -17.64 6.55
N THR A 287 -4.25 -17.77 6.32
CA THR A 287 -5.11 -16.64 5.98
C THR A 287 -6.45 -16.72 6.68
N ARG A 288 -6.92 -15.59 7.19
CA ARG A 288 -8.15 -15.53 8.01
C ARG A 288 -8.97 -14.31 7.62
N PRO A 289 -10.31 -14.39 7.73
CA PRO A 289 -11.13 -13.20 7.78
C PRO A 289 -10.90 -12.54 9.13
N VAL A 290 -10.63 -11.23 9.12
CA VAL A 290 -10.38 -10.44 10.33
C VAL A 290 -11.28 -9.22 10.36
N GLU A 291 -11.67 -8.82 11.57
CA GLU A 291 -12.41 -7.60 11.85
C GLU A 291 -11.56 -6.61 12.65
N PRO A 292 -11.68 -5.31 12.37
CA PRO A 292 -11.00 -4.27 13.16
C PRO A 292 -11.42 -4.30 14.63
N ALA A 293 -10.44 -4.16 15.54
CA ALA A 293 -10.63 -4.10 16.99
C ALA A 293 -10.13 -2.76 17.59
N TYR A 294 -10.25 -1.67 16.82
CA TYR A 294 -9.82 -0.34 17.25
C TYR A 294 -10.87 0.35 18.12
N GLU A 295 -10.46 0.77 19.31
CA GLU A 295 -11.32 1.41 20.31
C GLU A 295 -11.06 2.93 20.49
N GLY A 296 -10.11 3.49 19.72
CA GLY A 296 -9.74 4.90 19.80
C GLY A 296 -10.76 5.86 19.18
N PRO A 297 -10.48 7.18 19.25
CA PRO A 297 -11.34 8.22 18.67
C PRO A 297 -11.60 8.02 17.18
N ARG A 298 -12.81 8.35 16.74
CA ARG A 298 -13.22 8.24 15.33
C ARG A 298 -13.58 9.62 14.79
N ARG A 299 -12.98 9.97 13.67
CA ARG A 299 -13.25 11.22 12.94
C ARG A 299 -14.28 10.98 11.83
N VAL A 300 -15.07 12.00 11.54
CA VAL A 300 -16.10 12.00 10.51
C VAL A 300 -15.83 13.06 9.44
N LEU A 301 -16.63 13.07 8.38
CA LEU A 301 -16.47 14.05 7.29
C LEU A 301 -16.61 15.50 7.80
N GLY A 302 -17.51 15.75 8.74
CA GLY A 302 -17.70 17.07 9.33
C GLY A 302 -16.45 17.66 9.98
N ASP A 303 -15.59 16.81 10.57
CA ASP A 303 -14.40 17.23 11.30
C ASP A 303 -13.27 17.78 10.39
N VAL A 304 -13.41 17.64 9.07
CA VAL A 304 -12.37 18.06 8.11
C VAL A 304 -12.80 19.25 7.27
N LEU A 305 -14.05 19.68 7.36
CA LEU A 305 -14.56 20.78 6.55
C LEU A 305 -13.91 22.10 6.94
N VAL A 306 -13.69 22.94 5.95
CA VAL A 306 -13.36 24.36 6.18
C VAL A 306 -14.64 25.15 6.44
N PRO A 307 -14.59 26.27 7.21
CA PRO A 307 -15.72 27.16 7.39
C PRO A 307 -16.35 27.59 6.07
N THR A 308 -17.68 27.70 6.02
CA THR A 308 -18.41 27.99 4.78
C THR A 308 -17.98 29.31 4.14
N GLU A 309 -17.64 30.32 4.94
CA GLU A 309 -17.15 31.63 4.54
C GLU A 309 -15.75 31.62 3.90
N GLU A 310 -14.95 30.61 4.17
CA GLU A 310 -13.61 30.42 3.60
C GLU A 310 -13.65 29.64 2.28
N VAL A 311 -14.81 29.06 1.91
CA VAL A 311 -14.94 28.26 0.69
C VAL A 311 -15.07 29.16 -0.54
N PRO A 312 -14.16 29.08 -1.52
CA PRO A 312 -14.27 29.85 -2.75
C PRO A 312 -15.54 29.53 -3.55
N ASP A 313 -16.18 30.54 -4.15
CA ASP A 313 -17.46 30.43 -4.86
C ASP A 313 -17.48 29.32 -5.92
N ARG A 314 -16.37 29.05 -6.57
CA ARG A 314 -16.23 27.99 -7.59
C ARG A 314 -16.50 26.55 -7.08
N PHE A 315 -16.55 26.33 -5.77
CA PHE A 315 -16.88 25.04 -5.19
C PHE A 315 -18.37 24.87 -4.94
N PHE A 316 -19.13 25.96 -4.82
CA PHE A 316 -20.58 25.89 -4.68
C PHE A 316 -21.24 25.37 -5.96
N ILE A 317 -22.33 24.64 -5.78
CA ILE A 317 -23.12 24.06 -6.86
C ILE A 317 -24.24 25.04 -7.17
N PRO A 318 -24.32 25.56 -8.42
CA PRO A 318 -25.45 26.39 -8.83
C PRO A 318 -26.78 25.66 -8.68
N PRO A 319 -27.84 26.30 -8.17
CA PRO A 319 -29.14 25.67 -7.91
C PRO A 319 -29.71 24.91 -9.12
N GLU A 320 -29.52 25.43 -10.32
CA GLU A 320 -29.97 24.83 -11.57
C GLU A 320 -29.27 23.50 -11.91
N GLN A 321 -28.10 23.21 -11.31
CA GLN A 321 -27.39 21.95 -11.49
C GLN A 321 -27.81 20.87 -10.48
N LEU A 322 -28.45 21.23 -9.38
CA LEU A 322 -28.84 20.28 -8.30
C LEU A 322 -29.63 19.08 -8.82
N PRO A 323 -30.64 19.25 -9.71
CA PRO A 323 -31.38 18.08 -10.23
C PRO A 323 -30.46 17.08 -10.96
N THR A 324 -29.40 17.57 -11.65
CA THR A 324 -28.43 16.71 -12.33
C THR A 324 -27.59 15.91 -11.33
N TRP A 325 -27.17 16.55 -10.25
CA TRP A 325 -26.42 15.88 -9.16
C TRP A 325 -27.27 14.82 -8.49
N GLU A 326 -28.52 15.13 -8.13
CA GLU A 326 -29.47 14.19 -7.52
C GLU A 326 -29.70 12.98 -8.44
N TYR A 327 -29.98 13.22 -9.72
CA TYR A 327 -30.15 12.15 -10.70
C TYR A 327 -28.93 11.26 -10.80
N LEU A 328 -27.70 11.84 -10.87
CA LEU A 328 -26.48 11.06 -10.98
C LEU A 328 -26.21 10.20 -9.74
N LYS A 329 -26.59 10.67 -8.54
CA LYS A 329 -26.36 9.95 -7.28
C LYS A 329 -27.51 9.00 -6.92
N GLY A 330 -28.67 9.18 -7.52
CA GLY A 330 -29.85 8.32 -7.34
C GLY A 330 -29.65 6.89 -7.84
N ALA A 331 -30.54 6.00 -7.39
CA ALA A 331 -30.63 4.64 -7.94
C ALA A 331 -31.13 4.67 -9.38
N LYS A 332 -30.58 3.81 -10.22
CA LYS A 332 -30.96 3.69 -11.63
C LYS A 332 -31.18 2.24 -12.01
N ARG A 333 -32.16 2.03 -12.87
CA ARG A 333 -32.41 0.76 -13.55
C ARG A 333 -32.84 1.07 -14.98
N GLU A 334 -31.88 1.12 -15.89
CA GLU A 334 -32.08 1.55 -17.27
C GLU A 334 -31.83 0.41 -18.24
N PRO A 335 -32.70 0.21 -19.25
CA PRO A 335 -32.41 -0.75 -20.30
C PRO A 335 -31.26 -0.21 -21.17
N ARG A 336 -30.23 -1.01 -21.36
CA ARG A 336 -29.10 -0.72 -22.25
C ARG A 336 -28.93 -1.82 -23.27
N ARG A 337 -28.46 -1.45 -24.47
CA ARG A 337 -28.17 -2.38 -25.53
C ARG A 337 -26.67 -2.58 -25.68
N ALA A 338 -26.22 -3.83 -25.58
CA ALA A 338 -24.83 -4.21 -25.82
C ALA A 338 -24.49 -4.12 -27.31
N LYS A 339 -23.19 -4.10 -27.67
CA LYS A 339 -22.73 -4.04 -29.08
C LYS A 339 -23.24 -5.18 -29.93
N ASN A 340 -23.55 -6.34 -29.37
CA ASN A 340 -24.13 -7.52 -30.01
C ASN A 340 -25.66 -7.48 -30.10
N GLY A 341 -26.31 -6.34 -29.77
CA GLY A 341 -27.76 -6.17 -29.84
C GLY A 341 -28.54 -6.65 -28.59
N HIS A 342 -27.92 -7.37 -27.68
CA HIS A 342 -28.57 -7.84 -26.43
C HIS A 342 -28.99 -6.68 -25.54
N VAL A 343 -30.23 -6.69 -25.06
CA VAL A 343 -30.75 -5.70 -24.10
C VAL A 343 -30.58 -6.23 -22.69
N TYR A 344 -29.92 -5.43 -21.84
CA TYR A 344 -29.75 -5.73 -20.43
C TYR A 344 -30.13 -4.51 -19.57
N PHE A 345 -30.51 -4.75 -18.32
CA PHE A 345 -30.76 -3.66 -17.40
C PHE A 345 -29.45 -3.25 -16.71
N TYR A 346 -29.03 -2.00 -16.96
CA TYR A 346 -27.98 -1.37 -16.16
C TYR A 346 -28.59 -0.93 -14.83
N THR A 347 -28.04 -1.45 -13.74
CA THR A 347 -28.53 -1.17 -12.38
C THR A 347 -27.43 -0.54 -11.56
N GLU A 348 -27.71 0.62 -10.97
CA GLU A 348 -26.88 1.28 -9.96
C GLU A 348 -27.70 1.51 -8.69
N GLY A 349 -27.14 1.18 -7.52
CA GLY A 349 -27.73 1.55 -6.24
C GLY A 349 -27.58 3.06 -5.95
N ALA A 350 -28.36 3.67 -5.10
CA ALA A 350 -28.18 5.06 -4.68
C ALA A 350 -26.87 5.22 -3.88
N ILE A 351 -26.29 6.41 -3.95
CA ILE A 351 -25.29 6.90 -3.01
C ILE A 351 -25.80 8.16 -2.32
N PRO A 352 -25.33 8.50 -1.10
CA PRO A 352 -25.82 9.66 -0.37
C PRO A 352 -25.71 10.97 -1.15
N PHE A 353 -26.75 11.81 -1.04
CA PHE A 353 -26.77 13.19 -1.52
C PHE A 353 -27.63 14.06 -0.61
N PRO A 354 -27.04 15.02 0.12
CA PRO A 354 -25.60 15.24 0.29
C PRO A 354 -24.90 14.08 0.99
N ASP A 355 -23.55 14.08 0.98
CA ASP A 355 -22.76 13.16 1.79
C ASP A 355 -22.97 13.50 3.29
N PRO A 356 -23.23 12.52 4.18
CA PRO A 356 -23.48 12.76 5.60
C PRO A 356 -22.22 13.25 6.31
N LEU A 357 -22.36 14.24 7.19
CA LEU A 357 -21.24 14.85 7.91
C LEU A 357 -20.86 14.10 9.20
N ASP A 358 -21.79 13.33 9.74
CA ASP A 358 -21.65 12.53 10.97
C ASP A 358 -21.05 11.14 10.75
N GLN A 359 -20.56 10.86 9.55
CA GLN A 359 -19.93 9.60 9.18
C GLN A 359 -18.60 9.83 8.45
N PRO A 360 -17.70 8.83 8.43
CA PRO A 360 -16.52 8.89 7.57
C PRO A 360 -16.91 9.03 6.10
N SER A 361 -16.19 9.86 5.36
CA SER A 361 -16.42 10.08 3.93
C SER A 361 -16.28 8.78 3.13
N ARG A 362 -16.86 8.76 1.94
CA ARG A 362 -16.55 7.74 0.93
C ARG A 362 -15.08 7.84 0.50
N THR A 363 -14.56 6.82 -0.17
CA THR A 363 -13.21 6.88 -0.75
C THR A 363 -13.09 8.02 -1.77
N ILE A 364 -12.08 8.87 -1.63
CA ILE A 364 -11.70 9.86 -2.65
C ILE A 364 -11.16 9.10 -3.88
N LEU A 365 -11.69 9.43 -5.05
CA LEU A 365 -11.23 8.90 -6.33
C LEU A 365 -10.45 9.98 -7.10
N THR A 366 -9.68 9.56 -8.08
CA THR A 366 -8.91 10.48 -8.94
C THR A 366 -9.79 11.46 -9.74
N GLY A 367 -11.06 11.12 -9.96
CA GLY A 367 -12.05 11.98 -10.61
C GLY A 367 -12.77 12.98 -9.69
N GLU A 368 -12.33 13.16 -8.45
CA GLU A 368 -12.98 14.06 -7.47
C GLU A 368 -12.97 15.53 -7.90
N GLY A 369 -11.93 15.95 -8.59
CA GLY A 369 -11.78 17.36 -9.02
C GLY A 369 -12.69 17.79 -10.14
N GLY A 370 -12.79 19.13 -10.33
CA GLY A 370 -13.54 19.78 -11.41
C GLY A 370 -15.03 20.00 -11.10
N ALA A 371 -15.66 20.96 -11.80
CA ALA A 371 -17.03 21.42 -11.53
C ALA A 371 -18.12 20.52 -12.12
N THR A 372 -17.81 19.67 -13.10
CA THR A 372 -18.79 18.82 -13.78
C THR A 372 -19.47 17.86 -12.81
N PRO A 373 -20.81 17.77 -12.81
CA PRO A 373 -21.54 16.83 -11.98
C PRO A 373 -21.06 15.38 -12.21
N SER A 374 -20.90 14.64 -11.13
CA SER A 374 -20.45 13.25 -11.16
C SER A 374 -21.03 12.47 -9.98
N ARG A 375 -21.40 11.22 -10.26
CA ARG A 375 -21.84 10.30 -9.23
C ARG A 375 -20.84 10.16 -8.08
N PHE A 376 -19.54 10.12 -8.39
CA PHE A 376 -18.51 9.76 -7.43
C PHE A 376 -17.97 10.92 -6.59
N LYS A 377 -18.11 12.17 -7.06
CA LYS A 377 -17.66 13.35 -6.30
C LYS A 377 -18.45 13.55 -5.02
N HIS A 378 -17.78 14.01 -3.98
CA HIS A 378 -18.44 14.37 -2.74
C HIS A 378 -19.21 15.69 -2.88
N VAL A 379 -20.37 15.75 -2.25
CA VAL A 379 -21.18 16.96 -2.15
C VAL A 379 -21.68 17.08 -0.71
N VAL A 380 -21.40 18.19 -0.08
CA VAL A 380 -21.89 18.51 1.27
C VAL A 380 -22.89 19.65 1.25
N ARG A 381 -23.76 19.71 2.24
CA ARG A 381 -24.68 20.82 2.46
C ARG A 381 -24.13 21.70 3.57
N CYS A 382 -23.99 22.98 3.30
CA CYS A 382 -23.56 23.99 4.27
C CYS A 382 -24.71 24.37 5.21
N GLU A 383 -24.38 25.02 6.33
CA GLU A 383 -25.37 25.52 7.32
C GLU A 383 -26.34 26.53 6.71
N ASP A 384 -25.88 27.35 5.77
CA ASP A 384 -26.69 28.31 5.01
C ASP A 384 -27.61 27.67 3.95
N GLY A 385 -27.59 26.32 3.85
CA GLY A 385 -28.42 25.54 2.95
C GLY A 385 -27.85 25.34 1.56
N ARG A 386 -26.75 25.99 1.18
CA ARG A 386 -26.08 25.79 -0.11
C ARG A 386 -25.39 24.43 -0.19
N TYR A 387 -25.27 23.91 -1.40
CA TYR A 387 -24.55 22.67 -1.69
C TYR A 387 -23.20 23.00 -2.32
N ARG A 388 -22.16 22.23 -1.95
CA ARG A 388 -20.83 22.41 -2.49
C ARG A 388 -20.04 21.12 -2.61
N ARG A 389 -19.03 21.13 -3.46
CA ARG A 389 -18.01 20.08 -3.55
C ARG A 389 -16.97 20.29 -2.45
N LEU A 390 -16.19 19.25 -2.16
CA LEU A 390 -15.04 19.37 -1.27
C LEU A 390 -13.91 20.20 -1.94
N THR A 391 -13.25 21.01 -1.13
CA THR A 391 -12.05 21.77 -1.52
C THR A 391 -10.81 20.87 -1.52
N PRO A 392 -9.71 21.23 -2.21
CA PRO A 392 -8.47 20.47 -2.12
C PRO A 392 -7.93 20.31 -0.70
N VAL A 393 -8.07 21.33 0.16
CA VAL A 393 -7.64 21.27 1.57
C VAL A 393 -8.42 20.20 2.33
N GLU A 394 -9.72 20.11 2.12
CA GLU A 394 -10.53 19.06 2.76
C GLU A 394 -10.16 17.65 2.28
N LEU A 395 -9.79 17.52 1.00
CA LEU A 395 -9.28 16.25 0.47
C LEU A 395 -7.90 15.89 1.06
N GLU A 396 -7.04 16.86 1.30
CA GLU A 396 -5.77 16.71 2.01
C GLU A 396 -6.01 16.24 3.44
N ARG A 397 -6.88 16.90 4.19
CA ARG A 397 -7.28 16.54 5.56
C ARG A 397 -7.87 15.12 5.65
N LEU A 398 -8.67 14.70 4.67
CA LEU A 398 -9.23 13.34 4.60
C LEU A 398 -8.18 12.25 4.50
N ASN A 399 -7.02 12.54 3.92
CA ASN A 399 -5.87 11.64 3.85
C ASN A 399 -4.85 11.89 4.97
N GLY A 400 -5.07 12.91 5.83
CA GLY A 400 -4.17 13.26 6.93
C GLY A 400 -2.93 14.03 6.51
N PHE A 401 -2.97 14.72 5.36
CA PHE A 401 -1.93 15.68 4.99
C PHE A 401 -2.16 17.04 5.65
N PRO A 402 -1.11 17.85 5.83
CA PRO A 402 -1.24 19.26 6.21
C PRO A 402 -2.05 20.05 5.17
N ASP A 403 -2.70 21.12 5.62
CA ASP A 403 -3.43 22.06 4.77
C ASP A 403 -2.52 22.68 3.72
N GLY A 404 -2.99 22.73 2.48
CA GLY A 404 -2.22 23.30 1.38
C GLY A 404 -1.06 22.45 0.87
N TRP A 405 -0.93 21.20 1.33
CA TRP A 405 0.17 20.31 0.94
C TRP A 405 0.38 20.21 -0.56
N THR A 406 -0.71 20.11 -1.33
CA THR A 406 -0.64 20.01 -2.79
C THR A 406 -0.70 21.36 -3.51
N ASP A 407 -0.65 22.48 -2.77
CA ASP A 407 -0.65 23.84 -3.34
C ASP A 407 0.75 24.27 -3.79
N THR A 408 1.31 23.52 -4.72
CA THR A 408 2.67 23.68 -5.26
C THR A 408 2.64 24.05 -6.74
N GLY A 409 1.65 24.87 -7.13
CA GLY A 409 1.43 25.29 -8.52
C GLY A 409 0.55 24.34 -9.33
N MET A 410 -0.16 23.43 -8.67
CA MET A 410 -1.20 22.60 -9.27
C MET A 410 -2.56 23.31 -9.23
N TYR A 411 -3.37 23.15 -10.28
CA TYR A 411 -4.78 23.56 -10.24
C TYR A 411 -5.63 22.59 -9.40
N ASP A 412 -6.78 23.04 -8.89
CA ASP A 412 -7.63 22.28 -7.96
C ASP A 412 -7.92 20.84 -8.41
N GLY A 413 -8.21 20.66 -9.72
CA GLY A 413 -8.47 19.32 -10.25
C GLY A 413 -7.27 18.37 -10.17
N ARG A 414 -6.05 18.89 -10.30
CA ARG A 414 -4.83 18.10 -10.17
C ARG A 414 -4.51 17.81 -8.71
N ARG A 415 -4.73 18.76 -7.81
CA ARG A 415 -4.64 18.56 -6.37
C ARG A 415 -5.58 17.44 -5.92
N ALA A 416 -6.84 17.47 -6.33
CA ALA A 416 -7.81 16.41 -6.06
C ALA A 416 -7.40 15.04 -6.63
N PHE A 417 -6.83 15.03 -7.85
CA PHE A 417 -6.29 13.80 -8.47
C PHE A 417 -5.17 13.18 -7.61
N MET A 418 -4.25 14.00 -7.08
CA MET A 418 -3.18 13.54 -6.20
C MET A 418 -3.75 12.91 -4.92
N MET A 419 -4.75 13.53 -4.30
CA MET A 419 -5.42 12.99 -3.11
C MET A 419 -6.20 11.70 -3.42
N GLY A 420 -6.75 11.54 -4.62
CA GLY A 420 -7.36 10.28 -5.08
C GLY A 420 -6.36 9.11 -5.12
N ASN A 421 -5.11 9.37 -5.45
CA ASN A 421 -4.03 8.38 -5.48
C ASN A 421 -3.33 8.21 -4.13
N ALA A 422 -3.31 9.23 -3.27
CA ALA A 422 -2.58 9.22 -2.01
C ALA A 422 -3.14 8.17 -1.03
N LEU A 423 -2.31 7.74 -0.10
CA LEU A 423 -2.68 6.92 1.06
C LEU A 423 -3.09 7.80 2.26
N VAL A 424 -3.57 7.16 3.34
CA VAL A 424 -3.84 7.84 4.62
C VAL A 424 -2.58 7.84 5.47
N VAL A 425 -2.02 9.03 5.68
CA VAL A 425 -0.71 9.25 6.34
C VAL A 425 -0.65 8.64 7.73
N GLY A 426 -1.66 8.86 8.57
CA GLY A 426 -1.66 8.35 9.93
C GLY A 426 -1.73 6.81 10.05
N LEU A 427 -2.16 6.08 9.02
CA LEU A 427 -2.01 4.62 8.99
C LEU A 427 -0.54 4.22 8.82
N VAL A 428 0.18 4.93 7.95
CA VAL A 428 1.63 4.71 7.73
C VAL A 428 2.41 5.04 8.99
N GLU A 429 2.09 6.14 9.66
CA GLU A 429 2.70 6.52 10.93
C GLU A 429 2.56 5.43 12.00
N ARG A 430 1.35 4.88 12.19
CA ARG A 430 1.12 3.79 13.16
C ARG A 430 1.93 2.55 12.84
N VAL A 431 1.95 2.13 11.58
CA VAL A 431 2.76 0.99 11.13
C VAL A 431 4.24 1.32 11.29
N GLY A 432 4.67 2.53 10.95
CA GLY A 432 6.03 3.03 11.06
C GLY A 432 6.58 2.95 12.48
N HIS A 433 5.80 3.32 13.49
CA HIS A 433 6.21 3.18 14.91
C HIS A 433 6.49 1.74 15.29
N VAL A 434 5.60 0.80 14.93
CA VAL A 434 5.80 -0.63 15.27
C VAL A 434 6.97 -1.23 14.48
N LEU A 435 7.16 -0.85 13.21
CA LEU A 435 8.33 -1.24 12.43
C LEU A 435 9.63 -0.75 13.10
N ARG A 436 9.63 0.45 13.66
CA ARG A 436 10.79 1.00 14.36
C ARG A 436 11.12 0.20 15.62
N GLU A 437 10.12 -0.14 16.41
CA GLU A 437 10.30 -0.99 17.60
C GLU A 437 10.83 -2.39 17.23
N ALA A 438 10.33 -2.99 16.14
CA ALA A 438 10.80 -4.28 15.65
C ALA A 438 12.28 -4.22 15.19
N MET A 439 12.71 -3.11 14.59
CA MET A 439 14.11 -2.87 14.23
C MET A 439 15.00 -2.79 15.46
N ASP A 440 14.60 -2.01 16.47
CA ASP A 440 15.38 -1.78 17.68
C ASP A 440 15.49 -3.06 18.52
N ALA A 441 14.44 -3.86 18.61
CA ALA A 441 14.44 -5.18 19.27
C ALA A 441 15.42 -6.16 18.60
N SER A 442 15.38 -6.26 17.27
CA SER A 442 16.29 -7.12 16.50
C SER A 442 17.75 -6.74 16.70
N ARG A 443 18.03 -5.45 16.81
CA ARG A 443 19.37 -4.90 17.06
C ARG A 443 19.88 -5.25 18.44
N SER A 444 19.03 -5.11 19.45
CA SER A 444 19.35 -5.45 20.84
C SER A 444 19.66 -6.93 21.01
N ALA A 445 18.88 -7.81 20.36
CA ALA A 445 19.11 -9.24 20.36
C ALA A 445 20.44 -9.62 19.67
N ALA A 446 20.76 -9.01 18.52
CA ALA A 446 22.03 -9.24 17.83
C ALA A 446 23.24 -8.77 18.67
N LEU A 447 23.13 -7.62 19.35
CA LEU A 447 24.17 -7.11 20.25
C LEU A 447 24.36 -8.02 21.46
N ALA A 448 23.28 -8.51 22.08
CA ALA A 448 23.34 -9.44 23.21
C ALA A 448 24.05 -10.76 22.84
N VAL A 449 23.73 -11.31 21.66
CA VAL A 449 24.41 -12.52 21.16
C VAL A 449 25.89 -12.27 20.90
N TRP A 450 26.26 -11.11 20.38
CA TRP A 450 27.68 -10.75 20.17
C TRP A 450 28.42 -10.61 21.51
N MET A 451 27.87 -9.89 22.49
CA MET A 451 28.46 -9.73 23.81
C MET A 451 28.61 -11.05 24.59
N ALA A 452 27.71 -12.02 24.35
CA ALA A 452 27.81 -13.33 24.97
C ALA A 452 28.90 -14.25 24.31
N ARG A 453 29.41 -13.88 23.13
CA ARG A 453 30.46 -14.61 22.41
C ARG A 453 31.83 -13.97 22.49
N ALA A 454 31.91 -12.73 22.97
CA ALA A 454 33.14 -11.96 23.21
C ALA A 454 33.63 -12.18 24.65
#